data_d90bbf72aaf862d62b42a21cc12f8700
#
_entry.id   d90bbf72aaf862d62b42a21cc12f8700
#
_cell.length_a   1.000
_cell.length_b   1.000
_cell.length_c   1.000
_cell.angle_alpha   90.00
_cell.angle_beta   90.00
_cell.angle_gamma   90.00
#
_symmetry.space_group_name_H-M   'P 1'
#
loop_
_entity.id
_entity.type
_entity.pdbx_description
1 polymer ?
#
loop_
_entity_poly.entity_id
_entity_poly.type
_entity_poly.pdbx_seq_one_letter_code
_entity_poly.pdbx_strand_id
1 'polypeptide(L)'
;MLLAYPPSTEPWQWQEGQGMPYLTCTLLQDWHHGFFTHDFYPRPPENLIDVLQPRTAVFRVKQVHGDRCLTPTEIHHVMQLGETEEILPPADAVLTESPNQSVWVASADCTPVLMGDRQTGRAAAIHAGWRGT
;
A
#
# COMPACT_ATOMS: atom_id res chain seq x y z
N MET A 1 -29.01 -19.49 -14.43
CA MET A 1 -28.86 -18.21 -15.10
C MET A 1 -27.41 -17.78 -15.02
N LEU A 2 -26.77 -17.83 -16.14
CA LEU A 2 -25.40 -17.33 -16.24
C LEU A 2 -25.45 -15.83 -16.22
N LEU A 3 -24.99 -15.23 -15.12
CA LEU A 3 -24.58 -13.85 -15.14
C LEU A 3 -23.34 -13.78 -16.01
N ALA A 4 -23.54 -13.50 -17.30
CA ALA A 4 -22.44 -13.14 -18.15
C ALA A 4 -21.95 -11.76 -17.68
N TYR A 5 -20.89 -11.76 -16.89
CA TYR A 5 -20.10 -10.54 -16.77
C TYR A 5 -19.57 -10.24 -18.15
N PRO A 6 -19.80 -9.04 -18.68
CA PRO A 6 -19.16 -8.67 -19.92
C PRO A 6 -17.65 -8.85 -19.78
N PRO A 7 -16.94 -9.30 -20.83
CA PRO A 7 -15.49 -9.53 -20.77
C PRO A 7 -14.66 -8.33 -20.33
N SER A 8 -15.25 -7.13 -20.31
CA SER A 8 -14.62 -5.88 -19.90
C SER A 8 -14.71 -5.56 -18.40
N THR A 9 -15.31 -6.46 -17.57
CA THR A 9 -15.51 -6.23 -16.14
C THR A 9 -14.57 -7.02 -15.24
N GLU A 10 -13.46 -7.49 -15.76
CA GLU A 10 -12.38 -7.95 -14.91
C GLU A 10 -11.95 -6.78 -14.01
N PRO A 11 -12.06 -6.91 -12.67
CA PRO A 11 -11.71 -5.82 -11.77
C PRO A 11 -10.21 -5.52 -11.77
N TRP A 12 -9.39 -6.47 -12.19
CA TRP A 12 -7.95 -6.36 -12.20
C TRP A 12 -7.45 -5.93 -13.57
N GLN A 13 -6.56 -4.93 -13.58
CA GLN A 13 -6.00 -4.39 -14.81
C GLN A 13 -4.49 -4.21 -14.66
N TRP A 14 -3.73 -4.65 -15.68
CA TRP A 14 -2.31 -4.39 -15.77
C TRP A 14 -2.06 -2.98 -16.28
N GLN A 15 -1.16 -2.29 -15.61
CA GLN A 15 -0.65 -0.98 -15.97
C GLN A 15 0.86 -1.08 -16.19
N GLU A 16 1.44 -0.04 -16.77
CA GLU A 16 2.87 0.07 -16.95
C GLU A 16 3.38 1.35 -16.29
N GLY A 17 4.45 1.23 -15.52
CA GLY A 17 5.15 2.35 -14.92
C GLY A 17 6.64 2.06 -14.84
N GLN A 18 7.48 3.05 -15.15
CA GLN A 18 8.93 2.88 -15.20
C GLN A 18 9.37 1.69 -16.10
N GLY A 19 8.59 1.39 -17.14
CA GLY A 19 8.86 0.28 -18.07
C GLY A 19 8.48 -1.10 -17.57
N MET A 20 7.76 -1.22 -16.44
CA MET A 20 7.44 -2.51 -15.80
C MET A 20 5.96 -2.59 -15.42
N PRO A 21 5.40 -3.82 -15.38
CA PRO A 21 3.98 -3.99 -15.09
C PRO A 21 3.67 -3.89 -13.60
N TYR A 22 2.55 -3.23 -13.28
CA TYR A 22 1.93 -3.28 -11.96
C TYR A 22 0.43 -3.49 -12.11
N LEU A 23 -0.22 -3.96 -11.05
CA LEU A 23 -1.63 -4.37 -11.08
C LEU A 23 -2.49 -3.36 -10.34
N THR A 24 -3.62 -3.00 -10.94
CA THR A 24 -4.64 -2.15 -10.30
C THR A 24 -5.97 -2.88 -10.25
N CYS A 25 -6.86 -2.39 -9.38
CA CYS A 25 -8.21 -2.92 -9.21
C CYS A 25 -9.24 -1.80 -9.38
N THR A 26 -10.25 -2.01 -10.21
CA THR A 26 -11.30 -1.01 -10.45
C THR A 26 -12.10 -0.67 -9.20
N LEU A 27 -12.14 -1.56 -8.20
CA LEU A 27 -12.77 -1.27 -6.90
C LEU A 27 -12.10 -0.12 -6.17
N LEU A 28 -10.82 0.13 -6.45
CA LEU A 28 -10.01 1.19 -5.85
C LEU A 28 -9.76 2.36 -6.81
N GLN A 29 -10.57 2.51 -7.84
CA GLN A 29 -10.35 3.52 -8.87
C GLN A 29 -10.35 4.97 -8.35
N ASP A 30 -10.95 5.21 -7.19
CA ASP A 30 -10.97 6.53 -6.57
C ASP A 30 -9.66 6.88 -5.84
N TRP A 31 -8.75 5.93 -5.72
CA TRP A 31 -7.43 6.11 -5.11
C TRP A 31 -6.33 5.79 -6.12
N HIS A 32 -5.24 6.54 -6.06
CA HIS A 32 -4.01 6.10 -6.69
C HIS A 32 -3.50 4.88 -5.95
N HIS A 33 -3.36 3.75 -6.64
CA HIS A 33 -2.97 2.49 -6.01
C HIS A 33 -2.27 1.57 -6.99
N GLY A 34 -1.61 0.55 -6.48
CA GLY A 34 -1.02 -0.48 -7.31
C GLY A 34 -0.40 -1.60 -6.49
N PHE A 35 -0.37 -2.77 -7.09
CA PHE A 35 0.40 -3.91 -6.62
C PHE A 35 1.61 -4.04 -7.54
N PHE A 36 2.78 -3.68 -7.03
CA PHE A 36 4.01 -3.66 -7.79
C PHE A 36 4.66 -5.04 -7.79
N THR A 37 5.04 -5.52 -8.97
CA THR A 37 5.60 -6.85 -9.14
C THR A 37 7.07 -6.89 -8.72
N HIS A 38 7.63 -8.11 -8.64
CA HIS A 38 9.04 -8.33 -8.36
C HIS A 38 9.97 -7.61 -9.35
N ASP A 39 9.49 -7.30 -10.55
CA ASP A 39 10.28 -6.58 -11.56
C ASP A 39 10.77 -5.21 -11.07
N PHE A 40 10.06 -4.61 -10.11
CA PHE A 40 10.44 -3.32 -9.54
C PHE A 40 11.55 -3.43 -8.48
N TYR A 41 11.83 -4.64 -8.00
CA TYR A 41 12.88 -4.84 -7.00
C TYR A 41 14.25 -4.40 -7.57
N PRO A 42 15.12 -3.70 -6.83
CA PRO A 42 14.99 -3.32 -5.40
C PRO A 42 14.48 -1.89 -5.16
N ARG A 43 13.72 -1.30 -6.08
CA ARG A 43 13.24 0.08 -5.94
C ARG A 43 12.32 0.20 -4.71
N PRO A 44 12.61 1.12 -3.77
CA PRO A 44 11.77 1.31 -2.59
C PRO A 44 10.51 2.12 -2.93
N PRO A 45 9.50 2.12 -2.04
CA PRO A 45 8.29 2.93 -2.22
C PRO A 45 8.56 4.40 -2.52
N GLU A 46 9.62 4.97 -1.99
CA GLU A 46 10.02 6.35 -2.24
C GLU A 46 10.30 6.63 -3.73
N ASN A 47 10.71 5.62 -4.49
CA ASN A 47 10.89 5.71 -5.94
C ASN A 47 9.59 5.34 -6.69
N LEU A 48 8.84 4.38 -6.16
CA LEU A 48 7.63 3.87 -6.82
C LEU A 48 6.46 4.85 -6.73
N ILE A 49 6.45 5.74 -5.75
CA ILE A 49 5.39 6.74 -5.62
C ILE A 49 5.28 7.65 -6.85
N ASP A 50 6.36 7.84 -7.57
CA ASP A 50 6.36 8.63 -8.80
C ASP A 50 5.50 8.01 -9.91
N VAL A 51 5.27 6.70 -9.86
CA VAL A 51 4.36 6.01 -10.79
C VAL A 51 2.90 6.34 -10.47
N LEU A 52 2.56 6.51 -9.21
CA LEU A 52 1.17 6.72 -8.75
C LEU A 52 0.82 8.20 -8.64
N GLN A 53 1.56 8.93 -7.84
CA GLN A 53 1.34 10.35 -7.62
C GLN A 53 2.62 10.99 -7.09
N PRO A 54 3.42 11.65 -7.96
CA PRO A 54 4.66 12.29 -7.53
C PRO A 54 4.46 13.29 -6.39
N ARG A 55 5.48 13.44 -5.55
CA ARG A 55 5.51 14.38 -4.41
C ARG A 55 4.55 14.04 -3.27
N THR A 56 4.02 12.83 -3.25
CA THR A 56 3.22 12.34 -2.13
C THR A 56 4.13 11.75 -1.07
N ALA A 57 3.83 12.02 0.20
CA ALA A 57 4.59 11.46 1.31
C ALA A 57 4.40 9.94 1.39
N VAL A 58 5.49 9.22 1.68
CA VAL A 58 5.51 7.75 1.75
C VAL A 58 5.58 7.32 3.22
N PHE A 59 4.66 6.46 3.64
CA PHE A 59 4.61 5.91 4.98
C PHE A 59 4.64 4.39 4.93
N ARG A 60 5.56 3.81 5.65
CA ARG A 60 5.72 2.36 5.77
C ARG A 60 6.22 1.98 7.17
N VAL A 61 6.17 0.71 7.48
CA VAL A 61 6.48 0.15 8.79
C VAL A 61 7.45 -1.01 8.65
N LYS A 62 8.07 -1.40 9.76
CA LYS A 62 8.83 -2.64 9.85
C LYS A 62 7.86 -3.78 10.10
N GLN A 63 7.58 -4.57 9.07
CA GLN A 63 6.65 -5.68 9.15
C GLN A 63 7.21 -6.81 10.01
N VAL A 64 6.41 -7.28 10.95
CA VAL A 64 6.81 -8.27 11.97
C VAL A 64 5.85 -9.46 12.03
N HIS A 65 4.95 -9.59 11.05
CA HIS A 65 3.91 -10.63 11.00
C HIS A 65 2.94 -10.56 12.17
N GLY A 66 2.64 -9.35 12.62
CA GLY A 66 1.69 -9.07 13.69
C GLY A 66 0.36 -8.52 13.17
N ASP A 67 -0.38 -7.87 14.05
CA ASP A 67 -1.73 -7.35 13.77
C ASP A 67 -1.87 -5.85 14.05
N ARG A 68 -0.76 -5.14 14.23
CA ARG A 68 -0.78 -3.73 14.56
C ARG A 68 -0.92 -2.87 13.33
N CYS A 69 -1.79 -1.85 13.42
CA CYS A 69 -1.97 -0.82 12.40
C CYS A 69 -1.53 0.53 12.95
N LEU A 70 -0.74 1.27 12.20
CA LEU A 70 -0.27 2.61 12.58
C LEU A 70 -0.75 3.65 11.58
N THR A 71 -0.90 4.88 12.06
CA THR A 71 -1.15 6.06 11.24
C THR A 71 0.16 6.80 10.97
N PRO A 72 0.21 7.67 9.95
CA PRO A 72 1.37 8.53 9.71
C PRO A 72 1.82 9.34 10.93
N THR A 73 0.89 9.86 11.72
CA THR A 73 1.21 10.58 12.95
C THR A 73 1.94 9.67 13.95
N GLU A 74 1.46 8.45 14.14
CA GLU A 74 2.09 7.50 15.05
C GLU A 74 3.48 7.07 14.55
N ILE A 75 3.63 6.83 13.24
CA ILE A 75 4.93 6.50 12.64
C ILE A 75 5.91 7.64 12.86
N HIS A 76 5.49 8.86 12.57
CA HIS A 76 6.32 10.05 12.71
C HIS A 76 6.76 10.26 14.16
N HIS A 77 5.86 10.05 15.11
CA HIS A 77 6.16 10.16 16.54
C HIS A 77 7.22 9.15 16.98
N VAL A 78 7.10 7.90 16.56
CA VAL A 78 8.10 6.86 16.89
C VAL A 78 9.46 7.17 16.27
N MET A 79 9.49 7.64 15.04
CA MET A 79 10.73 8.01 14.35
C MET A 79 11.43 9.19 15.02
N GLN A 80 10.68 10.15 15.57
CA GLN A 80 11.24 11.27 16.32
C GLN A 80 11.83 10.87 17.67
N LEU A 81 11.34 9.80 18.28
CA LEU A 81 11.85 9.27 19.54
C LEU A 81 13.08 8.39 19.36
N GLY A 82 13.37 7.95 18.15
CA GLY A 82 14.54 7.14 17.82
C GLY A 82 15.80 7.99 17.67
N GLU A 83 16.94 7.40 18.02
CA GLU A 83 18.25 8.07 17.86
C GLU A 83 18.70 8.17 16.40
N THR A 84 18.01 7.47 15.47
CA THR A 84 18.26 7.52 14.04
C THR A 84 16.94 7.58 13.28
N GLU A 85 16.88 8.40 12.23
CA GLU A 85 15.72 8.55 11.37
C GLU A 85 15.37 7.27 10.55
N GLU A 86 16.19 6.23 10.66
CA GLU A 86 16.10 5.03 9.84
C GLU A 86 15.30 3.88 10.47
N ILE A 87 14.88 4.01 11.74
CA ILE A 87 14.18 2.92 12.43
C ILE A 87 12.67 3.06 12.23
N LEU A 88 12.14 2.20 11.35
CA LEU A 88 10.70 2.11 11.15
C LEU A 88 10.04 1.41 12.36
N PRO A 89 8.87 1.88 12.81
CA PRO A 89 8.14 1.22 13.89
C PRO A 89 7.61 -0.15 13.46
N PRO A 90 7.54 -1.13 14.39
CA PRO A 90 7.00 -2.45 14.10
C PRO A 90 5.48 -2.40 13.95
N ALA A 91 4.98 -2.82 12.80
CA ALA A 91 3.56 -2.96 12.51
C ALA A 91 3.39 -3.72 11.20
N ASP A 92 2.17 -4.08 10.86
CA ASP A 92 1.87 -4.78 9.61
C ASP A 92 0.76 -4.12 8.80
N ALA A 93 0.34 -2.93 9.21
CA ALA A 93 -0.61 -2.14 8.45
C ALA A 93 -0.37 -0.64 8.67
N VAL A 94 -0.72 0.16 7.67
CA VAL A 94 -0.67 1.62 7.75
C VAL A 94 -1.97 2.18 7.18
N LEU A 95 -2.55 3.13 7.91
CA LEU A 95 -3.81 3.79 7.55
C LEU A 95 -3.57 5.29 7.40
N THR A 96 -4.01 5.88 6.28
CA THR A 96 -3.87 7.32 6.04
C THR A 96 -4.73 8.16 7.00
N GLU A 97 -4.32 9.39 7.23
CA GLU A 97 -5.05 10.36 8.07
C GLU A 97 -5.46 11.61 7.28
N SER A 98 -4.74 11.93 6.23
CA SER A 98 -4.95 13.14 5.44
C SER A 98 -4.63 12.91 3.98
N PRO A 99 -5.08 13.82 3.08
CA PRO A 99 -4.66 13.81 1.68
C PRO A 99 -3.13 13.90 1.53
N ASN A 100 -2.62 13.47 0.40
CA ASN A 100 -1.21 13.49 0.05
C ASN A 100 -0.33 12.59 0.93
N GLN A 101 -0.93 11.57 1.52
CA GLN A 101 -0.23 10.49 2.22
C GLN A 101 -0.37 9.20 1.43
N SER A 102 0.74 8.48 1.24
CA SER A 102 0.72 7.13 0.66
C SER A 102 1.19 6.11 1.69
N VAL A 103 0.53 4.96 1.70
CA VAL A 103 0.80 3.88 2.66
C VAL A 103 1.18 2.63 1.89
N TRP A 104 2.21 1.93 2.38
CA TRP A 104 2.87 0.86 1.64
C TRP A 104 3.17 -0.33 2.54
N VAL A 105 3.00 -1.52 1.98
CA VAL A 105 3.50 -2.76 2.57
C VAL A 105 4.23 -3.57 1.51
N ALA A 106 5.13 -4.44 1.94
CA ALA A 106 5.83 -5.37 1.08
C ALA A 106 5.39 -6.79 1.41
N SER A 107 5.25 -7.63 0.40
CA SER A 107 4.87 -9.02 0.59
C SER A 107 5.66 -9.91 -0.37
N ALA A 108 6.15 -11.05 0.14
CA ALA A 108 6.69 -12.12 -0.66
C ALA A 108 5.69 -13.29 -0.70
N ASP A 109 5.45 -13.92 0.45
CA ASP A 109 4.58 -15.10 0.57
C ASP A 109 3.25 -14.79 1.26
N CYS A 110 3.15 -13.66 1.94
CA CYS A 110 1.93 -13.24 2.63
C CYS A 110 1.00 -12.46 1.70
N THR A 111 -0.23 -12.27 2.11
CA THR A 111 -1.22 -11.57 1.30
C THR A 111 -1.16 -10.06 1.56
N PRO A 112 -0.85 -9.24 0.54
CA PRO A 112 -1.02 -7.79 0.66
C PRO A 112 -2.48 -7.43 0.43
N VAL A 113 -3.02 -6.55 1.26
CA VAL A 113 -4.40 -6.07 1.16
C VAL A 113 -4.41 -4.56 1.09
N LEU A 114 -5.13 -4.01 0.12
CA LEU A 114 -5.41 -2.58 0.03
C LEU A 114 -6.88 -2.34 0.32
N MET A 115 -7.17 -1.33 1.12
CA MET A 115 -8.54 -0.95 1.48
C MET A 115 -8.74 0.54 1.27
N GLY A 116 -9.95 0.93 0.87
CA GLY A 116 -10.35 2.32 0.77
C GLY A 116 -11.74 2.53 1.37
N ASP A 117 -11.92 3.63 2.10
CA ASP A 117 -13.20 4.03 2.67
C ASP A 117 -13.75 5.20 1.89
N ARG A 118 -14.87 4.99 1.20
CA ARG A 118 -15.50 6.02 0.36
C ARG A 118 -16.10 7.17 1.16
N GLN A 119 -16.44 6.96 2.42
CA GLN A 119 -17.03 8.01 3.25
C GLN A 119 -15.98 9.01 3.73
N THR A 120 -14.83 8.50 4.16
CA THR A 120 -13.76 9.34 4.71
C THR A 120 -12.64 9.65 3.71
N GLY A 121 -12.54 8.87 2.64
CA GLY A 121 -11.41 8.94 1.71
C GLY A 121 -10.14 8.30 2.21
N ARG A 122 -10.16 7.70 3.40
CA ARG A 122 -8.98 7.05 3.99
C ARG A 122 -8.66 5.75 3.28
N ALA A 123 -7.38 5.42 3.24
CA ALA A 123 -6.89 4.19 2.64
C ALA A 123 -5.91 3.49 3.57
N ALA A 124 -5.83 2.17 3.43
CA ALA A 124 -4.92 1.35 4.21
C ALA A 124 -4.18 0.35 3.33
N ALA A 125 -2.94 0.08 3.69
CA ALA A 125 -2.15 -1.01 3.16
C ALA A 125 -1.83 -1.98 4.31
N ILE A 126 -2.10 -3.27 4.09
CA ILE A 126 -2.06 -4.29 5.13
C ILE A 126 -1.22 -5.47 4.64
N HIS A 127 -0.28 -5.88 5.47
CA HIS A 127 0.46 -7.13 5.29
C HIS A 127 -0.24 -8.21 6.12
N ALA A 128 -1.04 -9.05 5.45
CA ALA A 128 -1.83 -10.08 6.11
C ALA A 128 -1.07 -11.42 6.09
N GLY A 129 -0.26 -11.67 7.11
CA GLY A 129 0.35 -12.95 7.37
C GLY A 129 -0.60 -13.87 8.14
N TRP A 130 -0.37 -15.18 8.07
CA TRP A 130 -1.26 -16.15 8.71
C TRP A 130 -1.35 -16.00 10.24
N ARG A 131 -0.33 -15.41 10.87
CA ARG A 131 -0.31 -15.17 12.32
C ARG A 131 -1.06 -13.92 12.74
N GLY A 132 -1.10 -12.91 11.86
CA GLY A 132 -1.70 -11.61 12.15
C GLY A 132 -3.14 -11.47 11.68
N THR A 133 -3.65 -12.49 11.04
CA THR A 133 -4.99 -12.44 10.42
C THR A 133 -6.05 -13.04 11.32
#